data_6a86e847b57ea59c547fc8fb07c83227
#
_entry.id   6a86e847b57ea59c547fc8fb07c83227
#
_cell.length_a   1.000
_cell.length_b   1.000
_cell.length_c   1.000
_cell.angle_alpha   90.00
_cell.angle_beta   90.00
_cell.angle_gamma   90.00
#
_symmetry.space_group_name_H-M   'P 1'
#
loop_
_entity.id
_entity.type
_entity.pdbx_description
1 polymer ?
#
loop_
_entity_poly.entity_id
_entity_poly.type
_entity_poly.pdbx_seq_one_letter_code
_entity_poly.pdbx_strand_id
1 'polypeptide(L)'
;MLRPASLPRDISMDDKERVLSFDFNEDYIRHALQSLFHSEYVLMAEYIEFIIPVLYALYLTVLAHLDVAAYYPHTASMTISKLNDTVTSILIYGALEFIAFGALLILLKRKFGYSPLYQLAFVLESQAPAIQGHLFLWTISILQITLVHYGADFIVQTS
;
A
#
# COMPACT_ATOMS: atom_id res chain seq x y z
N MET A 1 17.03 -41.89 -8.92
CA MET A 1 16.73 -42.58 -7.64
C MET A 1 17.87 -42.27 -6.69
N LEU A 2 17.74 -41.24 -5.85
CA LEU A 2 18.71 -40.92 -4.81
C LEU A 2 18.30 -41.69 -3.56
N ARG A 3 19.16 -42.59 -3.08
CA ARG A 3 18.99 -43.30 -1.82
C ARG A 3 18.98 -42.30 -0.66
N PRO A 4 18.04 -42.37 0.28
CA PRO A 4 18.13 -41.57 1.50
C PRO A 4 19.38 -42.05 2.28
N ALA A 5 20.25 -41.11 2.62
CA ALA A 5 21.39 -41.36 3.48
C ALA A 5 20.89 -41.89 4.83
N SER A 6 21.27 -43.10 5.18
CA SER A 6 20.99 -43.70 6.48
C SER A 6 21.71 -42.90 7.56
N LEU A 7 20.95 -42.29 8.46
CA LEU A 7 21.51 -41.64 9.66
C LEU A 7 22.38 -42.63 10.44
N PRO A 8 23.52 -42.18 10.98
CA PRO A 8 24.35 -43.00 11.87
C PRO A 8 23.53 -43.39 13.12
N ARG A 9 23.59 -44.66 13.48
CA ARG A 9 22.75 -45.29 14.51
C ARG A 9 23.17 -45.01 15.96
N ASP A 10 24.07 -44.07 16.18
CA ASP A 10 24.63 -43.80 17.50
C ASP A 10 24.74 -42.29 17.79
N ILE A 11 23.58 -41.61 17.66
CA ILE A 11 23.46 -40.23 18.12
C ILE A 11 23.07 -40.27 19.60
N SER A 12 23.94 -39.70 20.46
CA SER A 12 23.68 -39.53 21.89
C SER A 12 22.31 -38.88 22.13
N MET A 13 21.65 -39.26 23.22
CA MET A 13 20.33 -38.63 23.59
C MET A 13 20.46 -37.11 23.73
N ASP A 14 21.61 -36.63 24.18
CA ASP A 14 21.91 -35.17 24.29
C ASP A 14 21.99 -34.50 22.93
N ASP A 15 22.53 -35.16 21.90
CA ASP A 15 22.56 -34.62 20.52
C ASP A 15 21.18 -34.62 19.88
N LYS A 16 20.31 -35.57 20.20
CA LYS A 16 18.92 -35.59 19.74
C LYS A 16 18.09 -34.46 20.36
N GLU A 17 18.26 -34.18 21.64
CA GLU A 17 17.62 -33.06 22.31
C GLU A 17 18.09 -31.71 21.74
N ARG A 18 19.37 -31.56 21.44
CA ARG A 18 19.92 -30.36 20.81
C ARG A 18 19.36 -30.15 19.40
N VAL A 19 19.31 -31.18 18.58
CA VAL A 19 18.75 -31.11 17.22
C VAL A 19 17.28 -30.78 17.27
N LEU A 20 16.49 -31.40 18.15
CA LEU A 20 15.07 -31.11 18.33
C LEU A 20 14.83 -29.68 18.84
N SER A 21 15.65 -29.19 19.76
CA SER A 21 15.54 -27.81 20.26
C SER A 21 15.95 -26.78 19.20
N PHE A 22 16.89 -27.11 18.32
CA PHE A 22 17.32 -26.27 17.21
C PHE A 22 16.22 -26.19 16.13
N ASP A 23 15.65 -27.33 15.72
CA ASP A 23 14.55 -27.39 14.77
C ASP A 23 13.30 -26.65 15.30
N PHE A 24 12.95 -26.85 16.57
CA PHE A 24 11.83 -26.12 17.19
C PHE A 24 12.05 -24.61 17.23
N ASN A 25 13.28 -24.18 17.49
CA ASN A 25 13.63 -22.75 17.52
C ASN A 25 13.63 -22.15 16.11
N GLU A 26 14.06 -22.90 15.08
CA GLU A 26 14.03 -22.46 13.69
C GLU A 26 12.60 -22.31 13.18
N ASP A 27 11.72 -23.27 13.44
CA ASP A 27 10.30 -23.17 13.07
C ASP A 27 9.60 -22.00 13.78
N TYR A 28 9.88 -21.79 15.06
CA TYR A 28 9.33 -20.66 15.80
C TYR A 28 9.78 -19.31 15.20
N ILE A 29 11.08 -19.18 14.88
CA ILE A 29 11.63 -17.97 14.26
C ILE A 29 10.99 -17.74 12.89
N ARG A 30 10.84 -18.78 12.08
CA ARG A 30 10.21 -18.73 10.76
C ARG A 30 8.75 -18.24 10.85
N HIS A 31 7.97 -18.81 11.76
CA HIS A 31 6.58 -18.39 11.99
C HIS A 31 6.48 -16.96 12.51
N ALA A 32 7.39 -16.56 13.40
CA ALA A 32 7.44 -15.19 13.92
C ALA A 32 7.77 -14.19 12.81
N LEU A 33 8.75 -14.47 11.96
CA LEU A 33 9.11 -13.64 10.81
C LEU A 33 7.97 -13.55 9.80
N GLN A 34 7.34 -14.67 9.46
CA GLN A 34 6.20 -14.69 8.54
C GLN A 34 5.03 -13.86 9.08
N SER A 35 4.75 -13.94 10.37
CA SER A 35 3.72 -13.13 11.03
C SER A 35 4.06 -11.63 11.00
N LEU A 36 5.35 -11.30 11.16
CA LEU A 36 5.84 -9.93 11.09
C LEU A 36 5.66 -9.34 9.69
N PHE A 37 6.13 -10.04 8.65
CA PHE A 37 5.95 -9.62 7.26
C PHE A 37 4.48 -9.47 6.87
N HIS A 38 3.63 -10.40 7.34
CA HIS A 38 2.20 -10.29 7.08
C HIS A 38 1.60 -9.06 7.75
N SER A 39 2.00 -8.74 8.99
CA SER A 39 1.52 -7.54 9.68
C SER A 39 1.99 -6.24 9.01
N GLU A 40 3.19 -6.21 8.45
CA GLU A 40 3.70 -5.08 7.66
C GLU A 40 2.87 -4.85 6.40
N TYR A 41 2.59 -5.93 5.67
CA TYR A 41 1.77 -5.87 4.47
C TYR A 41 0.36 -5.34 4.75
N VAL A 42 -0.32 -5.90 5.77
CA VAL A 42 -1.66 -5.46 6.16
C VAL A 42 -1.65 -4.00 6.60
N LEU A 43 -0.66 -3.59 7.40
CA LEU A 43 -0.52 -2.21 7.86
C LEU A 43 -0.35 -1.22 6.70
N MET A 44 0.42 -1.61 5.68
CA MET A 44 0.63 -0.79 4.49
C MET A 44 -0.64 -0.71 3.63
N ALA A 45 -1.38 -1.82 3.47
CA ALA A 45 -2.63 -1.85 2.74
C ALA A 45 -3.67 -0.91 3.36
N GLU A 46 -3.92 -1.02 4.65
CA GLU A 46 -4.85 -0.17 5.40
C GLU A 46 -4.44 1.32 5.36
N TYR A 47 -3.13 1.59 5.43
CA TYR A 47 -2.62 2.96 5.27
C TYR A 47 -2.96 3.53 3.88
N ILE A 48 -2.78 2.73 2.82
CA ILE A 48 -3.08 3.15 1.45
C ILE A 48 -4.58 3.37 1.26
N GLU A 49 -5.42 2.48 1.78
CA GLU A 49 -6.88 2.60 1.72
C GLU A 49 -7.39 3.85 2.41
N PHE A 50 -6.77 4.26 3.51
CA PHE A 50 -7.07 5.53 4.19
C PHE A 50 -6.55 6.74 3.42
N ILE A 51 -5.29 6.73 2.95
CA ILE A 51 -4.65 7.94 2.43
C ILE A 51 -5.15 8.32 1.03
N ILE A 52 -5.51 7.35 0.20
CA ILE A 52 -5.98 7.60 -1.17
C ILE A 52 -7.25 8.46 -1.21
N PRO A 53 -8.32 8.17 -0.46
CA PRO A 53 -9.51 9.04 -0.43
C PRO A 53 -9.19 10.47 0.02
N VAL A 54 -8.32 10.62 1.01
CA VAL A 54 -7.92 11.95 1.51
C VAL A 54 -7.18 12.75 0.43
N LEU A 55 -6.21 12.12 -0.24
CA LEU A 55 -5.47 12.75 -1.34
C LEU A 55 -6.38 13.09 -2.52
N TYR A 56 -7.34 12.21 -2.83
CA TYR A 56 -8.29 12.44 -3.91
C TYR A 56 -9.25 13.58 -3.58
N ALA A 57 -9.77 13.69 -2.36
CA ALA A 57 -10.57 14.80 -1.89
C ALA A 57 -9.79 16.13 -1.98
N LEU A 58 -8.53 16.13 -1.54
CA LEU A 58 -7.63 17.28 -1.65
C LEU A 58 -7.40 17.67 -3.12
N TYR A 59 -7.12 16.70 -3.99
CA TYR A 59 -6.92 16.92 -5.41
C TYR A 59 -8.16 17.57 -6.06
N LEU A 60 -9.35 17.03 -5.83
CA LEU A 60 -10.61 17.60 -6.36
C LEU A 60 -10.84 19.01 -5.86
N THR A 61 -10.58 19.27 -4.59
CA THR A 61 -10.74 20.60 -3.99
C THR A 61 -9.79 21.60 -4.62
N VAL A 62 -8.52 21.26 -4.76
CA VAL A 62 -7.51 22.11 -5.41
C VAL A 62 -7.88 22.35 -6.88
N LEU A 63 -8.21 21.29 -7.62
CA LEU A 63 -8.57 21.39 -9.03
C LEU A 63 -9.76 22.30 -9.27
N ALA A 64 -10.78 22.22 -8.41
CA ALA A 64 -11.99 23.04 -8.54
C ALA A 64 -11.74 24.55 -8.29
N HIS A 65 -10.64 24.90 -7.60
CA HIS A 65 -10.25 26.30 -7.37
C HIS A 65 -9.28 26.84 -8.42
N LEU A 66 -8.85 26.01 -9.37
CA LEU A 66 -7.98 26.43 -10.47
C LEU A 66 -8.83 26.79 -11.70
N ASP A 67 -8.40 27.83 -12.43
CA ASP A 67 -9.05 28.25 -13.69
C ASP A 67 -9.05 27.16 -14.76
N VAL A 68 -8.19 26.17 -14.62
CA VAL A 68 -8.08 24.98 -15.49
C VAL A 68 -9.22 23.97 -15.29
N ALA A 69 -10.03 24.10 -14.23
CA ALA A 69 -11.15 23.19 -13.94
C ALA A 69 -12.13 23.04 -15.12
N ALA A 70 -12.29 24.09 -15.92
CA ALA A 70 -13.16 24.10 -17.11
C ALA A 70 -12.68 23.15 -18.23
N TYR A 71 -11.41 22.81 -18.27
CA TYR A 71 -10.82 21.95 -19.30
C TYR A 71 -10.87 20.45 -18.96
N TYR A 72 -11.20 20.11 -17.71
CA TYR A 72 -11.30 18.72 -17.28
C TYR A 72 -12.76 18.24 -17.36
N PRO A 73 -13.03 17.14 -18.09
CA PRO A 73 -14.41 16.63 -18.30
C PRO A 73 -15.17 16.38 -16.99
N HIS A 74 -14.46 15.97 -15.95
CA HIS A 74 -15.06 15.68 -14.64
C HIS A 74 -15.41 16.92 -13.82
N THR A 75 -14.74 18.06 -14.03
CA THR A 75 -14.94 19.29 -13.28
C THR A 75 -15.67 20.39 -14.08
N ALA A 76 -15.61 20.33 -15.41
CA ALA A 76 -16.23 21.32 -16.30
C ALA A 76 -17.75 21.49 -16.11
N SER A 77 -18.45 20.41 -15.73
CA SER A 77 -19.91 20.41 -15.46
C SER A 77 -20.25 20.34 -13.97
N MET A 78 -19.26 20.50 -13.08
CA MET A 78 -19.44 20.28 -11.65
C MET A 78 -19.89 21.59 -10.98
N THR A 79 -21.12 21.61 -10.50
CA THR A 79 -21.61 22.69 -9.64
C THR A 79 -20.93 22.63 -8.27
N ILE A 80 -20.72 23.76 -7.61
CA ILE A 80 -20.12 23.83 -6.26
C ILE A 80 -20.84 22.91 -5.27
N SER A 81 -22.17 22.84 -5.34
CA SER A 81 -22.97 21.91 -4.51
C SER A 81 -22.56 20.46 -4.76
N LYS A 82 -22.49 20.03 -6.02
CA LYS A 82 -22.11 18.66 -6.40
C LYS A 82 -20.67 18.33 -6.02
N LEU A 83 -19.76 19.30 -6.10
CA LEU A 83 -18.39 19.15 -5.62
C LEU A 83 -18.37 18.87 -4.11
N ASN A 84 -19.08 19.70 -3.33
CA ASN A 84 -19.13 19.52 -1.87
C ASN A 84 -19.72 18.15 -1.49
N ASP A 85 -20.80 17.72 -2.14
CA ASP A 85 -21.41 16.42 -1.90
C ASP A 85 -20.44 15.27 -2.23
N THR A 86 -19.72 15.39 -3.33
CA THR A 86 -18.72 14.40 -3.73
C THR A 86 -17.56 14.35 -2.75
N VAL A 87 -16.97 15.49 -2.42
CA VAL A 87 -15.85 15.59 -1.47
C VAL A 87 -16.28 15.08 -0.09
N THR A 88 -17.47 15.44 0.38
CA THR A 88 -18.02 14.96 1.65
C THR A 88 -18.16 13.45 1.66
N SER A 89 -18.71 12.87 0.60
CA SER A 89 -18.83 11.39 0.49
C SER A 89 -17.48 10.71 0.53
N ILE A 90 -16.48 11.22 -0.19
CA ILE A 90 -15.12 10.68 -0.18
C ILE A 90 -14.48 10.78 1.20
N LEU A 91 -14.68 11.92 1.89
CA LEU A 91 -14.14 12.10 3.24
C LEU A 91 -14.82 11.21 4.28
N ILE A 92 -16.10 10.89 4.13
CA ILE A 92 -16.80 9.92 4.99
C ILE A 92 -16.16 8.53 4.82
N TYR A 93 -15.90 8.09 3.57
CA TYR A 93 -15.17 6.84 3.33
C TYR A 93 -13.78 6.88 3.94
N GLY A 94 -13.01 7.94 3.72
CA GLY A 94 -11.71 8.12 4.32
C GLY A 94 -11.73 8.10 5.86
N ALA A 95 -12.79 8.63 6.48
CA ALA A 95 -12.95 8.58 7.93
C ALA A 95 -13.21 7.15 8.45
N LEU A 96 -13.98 6.34 7.72
CA LEU A 96 -14.19 4.93 8.06
C LEU A 96 -12.88 4.13 7.97
N GLU A 97 -12.11 4.32 6.90
CA GLU A 97 -10.80 3.69 6.73
C GLU A 97 -9.81 4.16 7.81
N PHE A 98 -9.85 5.43 8.19
CA PHE A 98 -9.04 5.93 9.31
C PHE A 98 -9.35 5.24 10.63
N ILE A 99 -10.63 4.97 10.91
CA ILE A 99 -11.05 4.22 12.10
C ILE A 99 -10.54 2.77 12.04
N ALA A 100 -10.67 2.11 10.88
CA ALA A 100 -10.16 0.75 10.66
C ALA A 100 -8.64 0.69 10.86
N PHE A 101 -7.91 1.61 10.25
CA PHE A 101 -6.47 1.75 10.41
C PHE A 101 -6.06 1.97 11.88
N GLY A 102 -6.77 2.87 12.59
CA GLY A 102 -6.55 3.12 14.02
C GLY A 102 -6.80 1.87 14.89
N ALA A 103 -7.85 1.12 14.59
CA ALA A 103 -8.14 -0.15 15.27
C ALA A 103 -7.03 -1.18 15.03
N LEU A 104 -6.53 -1.29 13.79
CA LEU A 104 -5.41 -2.17 13.45
C LEU A 104 -4.14 -1.79 14.22
N LEU A 105 -3.80 -0.49 14.31
CA LEU A 105 -2.65 -0.02 15.08
C LEU A 105 -2.74 -0.43 16.56
N ILE A 106 -3.93 -0.31 17.16
CA ILE A 106 -4.16 -0.71 18.54
C ILE A 106 -4.00 -2.22 18.70
N LEU A 107 -4.58 -3.01 17.78
CA LEU A 107 -4.49 -4.47 17.80
C LEU A 107 -3.04 -4.95 17.67
N LEU A 108 -2.28 -4.41 16.72
CA LEU A 108 -0.87 -4.76 16.51
C LEU A 108 -0.02 -4.37 17.72
N LYS A 109 -0.23 -3.18 18.29
CA LYS A 109 0.47 -2.75 19.51
C LYS A 109 0.20 -3.67 20.68
N ARG A 110 -1.05 -4.11 20.85
CA ARG A 110 -1.43 -5.05 21.92
C ARG A 110 -0.86 -6.44 21.71
N LYS A 111 -0.84 -6.93 20.47
CA LYS A 111 -0.39 -8.29 20.14
C LYS A 111 1.12 -8.44 20.15
N PHE A 112 1.85 -7.48 19.62
CA PHE A 112 3.29 -7.58 19.41
C PHE A 112 4.13 -6.74 20.36
N GLY A 113 3.53 -5.78 21.08
CA GLY A 113 4.21 -4.96 22.09
C GLY A 113 5.15 -3.88 21.53
N TYR A 114 5.34 -3.78 20.21
CA TYR A 114 6.08 -2.71 19.56
C TYR A 114 5.15 -1.66 18.93
N SER A 115 5.72 -0.50 18.56
CA SER A 115 4.93 0.57 17.93
C SER A 115 4.78 0.33 16.42
N PRO A 116 3.57 0.00 15.91
CA PRO A 116 3.35 -0.24 14.48
C PRO A 116 3.62 0.99 13.62
N LEU A 117 3.51 2.20 14.19
CA LEU A 117 3.79 3.44 13.45
C LEU A 117 5.26 3.58 13.07
N TYR A 118 6.19 3.15 13.94
CA TYR A 118 7.61 3.14 13.58
C TYR A 118 7.91 2.15 12.46
N GLN A 119 7.24 1.00 12.49
CA GLN A 119 7.36 0.00 11.43
C GLN A 119 6.82 0.55 10.11
N LEU A 120 5.65 1.17 10.11
CA LEU A 120 5.08 1.82 8.94
C LEU A 120 6.00 2.92 8.40
N ALA A 121 6.52 3.79 9.26
CA ALA A 121 7.46 4.84 8.88
C ALA A 121 8.72 4.28 8.22
N PHE A 122 9.30 3.21 8.80
CA PHE A 122 10.47 2.53 8.23
C PHE A 122 10.18 1.93 6.85
N VAL A 123 9.03 1.27 6.68
CA VAL A 123 8.62 0.70 5.39
C VAL A 123 8.42 1.79 4.35
N LEU A 124 7.73 2.88 4.70
CA LEU A 124 7.53 4.02 3.81
C LEU A 124 8.85 4.68 3.40
N GLU A 125 9.77 4.87 4.36
CA GLU A 125 11.10 5.43 4.08
C GLU A 125 11.94 4.51 3.18
N SER A 126 11.96 3.21 3.46
CA SER A 126 12.72 2.23 2.68
C SER A 126 12.16 2.05 1.27
N GLN A 127 10.86 2.20 1.07
CA GLN A 127 10.19 2.07 -0.23
C GLN A 127 10.05 3.41 -0.98
N ALA A 128 10.38 4.54 -0.35
CA ALA A 128 10.24 5.87 -0.96
C ALA A 128 10.89 5.99 -2.35
N PRO A 129 12.12 5.50 -2.59
CA PRO A 129 12.75 5.57 -3.92
C PRO A 129 11.99 4.76 -4.98
N ALA A 130 11.47 3.58 -4.62
CA ALA A 130 10.70 2.74 -5.52
C ALA A 130 9.36 3.40 -5.87
N ILE A 131 8.67 3.95 -4.86
CA ILE A 131 7.40 4.67 -5.04
C ILE A 131 7.59 5.89 -5.95
N GLN A 132 8.62 6.68 -5.74
CA GLN A 132 8.95 7.84 -6.59
C GLN A 132 9.20 7.41 -8.05
N GLY A 133 9.95 6.33 -8.26
CA GLY A 133 10.19 5.79 -9.60
C GLY A 133 8.90 5.35 -10.30
N HIS A 134 8.02 4.67 -9.60
CA HIS A 134 6.71 4.25 -10.14
C HIS A 134 5.81 5.46 -10.43
N LEU A 135 5.72 6.43 -9.53
CA LEU A 135 4.94 7.66 -9.76
C LEU A 135 5.44 8.43 -10.99
N PHE A 136 6.75 8.52 -11.18
CA PHE A 136 7.34 9.16 -12.35
C PHE A 136 6.97 8.43 -13.65
N LEU A 137 7.07 7.09 -13.68
CA LEU A 137 6.65 6.28 -14.81
C LEU A 137 5.16 6.44 -15.12
N TRP A 138 4.30 6.41 -14.11
CA TRP A 138 2.86 6.62 -14.28
C TRP A 138 2.54 8.02 -14.82
N THR A 139 3.22 9.05 -14.31
CA THR A 139 3.05 10.43 -14.80
C THR A 139 3.40 10.56 -16.27
N ILE A 140 4.54 9.99 -16.71
CA ILE A 140 4.93 9.98 -18.13
C ILE A 140 3.90 9.20 -18.96
N SER A 141 3.44 8.05 -18.49
CA SER A 141 2.45 7.23 -19.20
C SER A 141 1.14 7.98 -19.40
N ILE A 142 0.64 8.66 -18.38
CA ILE A 142 -0.59 9.47 -18.45
C ILE A 142 -0.39 10.63 -19.43
N LEU A 143 0.74 11.33 -19.39
CA LEU A 143 1.04 12.40 -20.32
C LEU A 143 1.11 11.91 -21.76
N GLN A 144 1.73 10.77 -22.01
CA GLN A 144 1.80 10.18 -23.36
C GLN A 144 0.41 9.80 -23.91
N ILE A 145 -0.42 9.16 -23.08
CA ILE A 145 -1.80 8.79 -23.46
C ILE A 145 -2.61 10.04 -23.79
N THR A 146 -2.48 11.09 -22.99
CA THR A 146 -3.19 12.35 -23.20
C THR A 146 -2.74 13.03 -24.51
N LEU A 147 -1.43 13.10 -24.77
CA LEU A 147 -0.88 13.70 -25.99
C LEU A 147 -1.28 12.91 -27.26
N VAL A 148 -1.29 11.59 -27.20
CA VAL A 148 -1.72 10.76 -28.33
C VAL A 148 -3.20 10.94 -28.64
N HIS A 149 -4.04 11.05 -27.60
CA HIS A 149 -5.49 11.24 -27.80
C HIS A 149 -5.82 12.62 -28.38
N TYR A 150 -5.22 13.69 -27.84
CA TYR A 150 -5.39 15.04 -28.40
C TYR A 150 -4.73 15.22 -29.77
N GLY A 151 -3.60 14.57 -30.03
CA GLY A 151 -2.93 14.58 -31.34
C GLY A 151 -3.76 13.92 -32.44
N ALA A 152 -4.50 12.84 -32.13
CA ALA A 152 -5.38 12.18 -33.06
C ALA A 152 -6.59 13.04 -33.45
N ASP A 153 -7.17 13.79 -32.51
CA ASP A 153 -8.29 14.68 -32.78
C ASP A 153 -7.89 15.87 -33.66
N PHE A 154 -6.67 16.38 -33.53
CA PHE A 154 -6.16 17.46 -34.39
C PHE A 154 -6.02 17.02 -35.85
N ILE A 155 -5.63 15.78 -36.10
CA ILE A 155 -5.45 15.25 -37.48
C ILE A 155 -6.81 15.02 -38.16
N VAL A 156 -7.84 14.64 -37.38
CA VAL A 156 -9.21 14.41 -37.92
C VAL A 156 -9.92 15.71 -38.27
N GLN A 157 -9.63 16.83 -37.54
CA GLN A 157 -10.24 18.13 -37.82
C GLN A 157 -9.62 18.89 -39.02
N THR A 158 -8.44 18.50 -39.48
CA THR A 158 -7.73 19.15 -40.59
C THR A 158 -7.86 18.39 -41.92
N SER A 159 -8.62 17.31 -41.96
CA SER A 159 -8.97 16.54 -43.17
C SER A 159 -10.39 16.79 -43.59
#